data_773fcb0b8e93e9f642f6dba40a5928c2
#
_entry.id   773fcb0b8e93e9f642f6dba40a5928c2
#
_cell.length_a   1.000
_cell.length_b   1.000
_cell.length_c   1.000
_cell.angle_alpha   90.00
_cell.angle_beta   90.00
_cell.angle_gamma   90.00
#
_symmetry.space_group_name_H-M   'P 1'
#
loop_
_entity.id
_entity.type
_entity.pdbx_description
1 polymer ?
#
loop_
_entity_poly.entity_id
_entity_poly.type
_entity_poly.pdbx_seq_one_letter_code
_entity_poly.pdbx_strand_id
1 'polypeptide(L)'
;LQLRHCAILSNLHVPLSSPGYFGNSTVNSRTVTYHIGVNVERLFDLLTEQILAGLCFAGDGECNCCTELQREEAALLAAKFISNLPAMRRTLATDVEAAYNGDPAAQSFGEVISCYPAIRAISNYRIAHELLKLGVPSFPASSPRWRTVKRESISIQERK
;
A
#
# COMPACT_ATOMS: atom_id res chain seq x y z
N LEU A 1 -13.10 1.93 -12.19
CA LEU A 1 -12.22 0.76 -12.08
C LEU A 1 -11.08 1.01 -11.07
N GLN A 2 -10.38 2.14 -11.15
CA GLN A 2 -9.18 2.49 -10.36
C GLN A 2 -9.37 2.51 -8.82
N LEU A 3 -10.54 2.87 -8.30
CA LEU A 3 -10.79 2.92 -6.85
C LEU A 3 -10.86 1.52 -6.20
N ARG A 4 -11.25 0.50 -6.95
CA ARG A 4 -11.24 -0.89 -6.45
C ARG A 4 -9.83 -1.45 -6.28
N HIS A 5 -8.90 -1.01 -7.13
CA HIS A 5 -7.53 -1.51 -7.15
C HIS A 5 -6.69 -1.01 -5.97
N CYS A 6 -6.81 0.28 -5.61
CA CYS A 6 -6.19 0.80 -4.38
C CYS A 6 -6.72 0.10 -3.12
N ALA A 7 -8.01 -0.24 -3.08
CA ALA A 7 -8.59 -0.96 -1.95
C ALA A 7 -8.07 -2.41 -1.85
N ILE A 8 -7.84 -3.08 -2.98
CA ILE A 8 -7.30 -4.45 -3.00
C ILE A 8 -5.83 -4.44 -2.53
N LEU A 9 -5.01 -3.52 -3.02
CA LEU A 9 -3.62 -3.38 -2.59
C LEU A 9 -3.51 -3.03 -1.10
N SER A 10 -4.36 -2.14 -0.59
CA SER A 10 -4.38 -1.81 0.82
C SER A 10 -4.83 -2.99 1.69
N ASN A 11 -5.79 -3.78 1.22
CA ASN A 11 -6.26 -4.96 1.95
C ASN A 11 -5.22 -6.09 2.04
N LEU A 12 -4.25 -6.15 1.14
CA LEU A 12 -3.15 -7.13 1.17
C LEU A 12 -1.90 -6.59 1.85
N HIS A 13 -1.56 -5.31 1.62
CA HIS A 13 -0.41 -4.68 2.24
C HIS A 13 -0.58 -4.54 3.76
N VAL A 14 -1.77 -4.20 4.24
CA VAL A 14 -2.03 -4.00 5.67
C VAL A 14 -1.77 -5.27 6.50
N PRO A 15 -2.23 -6.49 6.10
CA PRO A 15 -1.85 -7.72 6.78
C PRO A 15 -0.35 -8.03 6.76
N LEU A 16 0.37 -7.62 5.71
CA LEU A 16 1.83 -7.80 5.61
C LEU A 16 2.58 -6.82 6.51
N SER A 17 2.11 -5.59 6.62
CA SER A 17 2.72 -4.56 7.49
C SER A 17 2.47 -4.83 8.97
N SER A 18 1.31 -5.38 9.31
CA SER A 18 0.88 -5.63 10.69
C SER A 18 0.24 -7.03 10.80
N PRO A 19 1.06 -8.11 10.73
CA PRO A 19 0.56 -9.48 10.82
C PRO A 19 -0.17 -9.71 12.15
N GLY A 20 -1.36 -10.32 12.09
CA GLY A 20 -2.17 -10.63 13.25
C GLY A 20 -3.18 -9.56 13.67
N TYR A 21 -3.11 -8.33 13.13
CA TYR A 21 -4.13 -7.28 13.39
C TYR A 21 -5.29 -7.32 12.41
N PHE A 22 -5.11 -7.94 11.26
CA PHE A 22 -6.12 -7.97 10.19
C PHE A 22 -6.30 -9.40 9.66
N GLY A 23 -7.55 -9.80 9.45
CA GLY A 23 -7.92 -11.11 8.92
C GLY A 23 -8.47 -12.07 9.99
N ASN A 24 -9.05 -13.18 9.52
CA ASN A 24 -9.70 -14.20 10.36
C ASN A 24 -8.77 -15.36 10.76
N SER A 25 -7.47 -15.29 10.45
CA SER A 25 -6.53 -16.36 10.74
C SER A 25 -5.81 -16.10 12.07
N THR A 26 -5.75 -17.13 12.92
CA THR A 26 -4.92 -17.15 14.11
C THR A 26 -3.45 -17.24 13.70
N VAL A 27 -2.80 -16.09 13.54
CA VAL A 27 -1.37 -16.01 13.26
C VAL A 27 -0.61 -16.12 14.58
N ASN A 28 0.30 -17.08 14.68
CA ASN A 28 1.19 -17.27 15.83
C ASN A 28 2.65 -17.24 15.36
N SER A 29 3.59 -17.24 16.30
CA SER A 29 5.02 -17.17 16.01
C SER A 29 5.54 -18.29 15.10
N ARG A 30 4.86 -19.44 15.04
CA ARG A 30 5.25 -20.58 14.18
C ARG A 30 4.69 -20.47 12.77
N THR A 31 3.52 -19.85 12.62
CA THR A 31 2.79 -19.77 11.33
C THR A 31 2.98 -18.44 10.62
N VAL A 32 3.49 -17.40 11.31
CA VAL A 32 3.62 -16.05 10.75
C VAL A 32 4.44 -16.01 9.46
N THR A 33 5.55 -16.72 9.40
CA THR A 33 6.44 -16.76 8.22
C THR A 33 5.71 -17.37 7.02
N TYR A 34 4.95 -18.45 7.25
CA TYR A 34 4.15 -19.07 6.21
C TYR A 34 3.05 -18.14 5.69
N HIS A 35 2.32 -17.49 6.60
CA HIS A 35 1.30 -16.50 6.23
C HIS A 35 1.88 -15.31 5.45
N ILE A 36 3.05 -14.82 5.85
CA ILE A 36 3.75 -13.76 5.11
C ILE A 36 4.09 -14.25 3.70
N GLY A 37 4.64 -15.44 3.54
CA GLY A 37 5.01 -16.00 2.24
C GLY A 37 3.82 -16.07 1.27
N VAL A 38 2.71 -16.66 1.70
CA VAL A 38 1.48 -16.76 0.88
C VAL A 38 0.93 -15.38 0.52
N ASN A 39 0.94 -14.43 1.45
CA ASN A 39 0.44 -13.08 1.17
C ASN A 39 1.38 -12.28 0.25
N VAL A 40 2.69 -12.51 0.33
CA VAL A 40 3.68 -11.89 -0.57
C VAL A 40 3.47 -12.40 -2.00
N GLU A 41 3.27 -13.70 -2.20
CA GLU A 41 2.97 -14.30 -3.51
C GLU A 41 1.69 -13.67 -4.11
N ARG A 42 0.60 -13.67 -3.35
CA ARG A 42 -0.66 -13.04 -3.79
C ARG A 42 -0.50 -11.55 -4.11
N LEU A 43 0.29 -10.84 -3.32
CA LEU A 43 0.57 -9.42 -3.57
C LEU A 43 1.38 -9.23 -4.84
N PHE A 44 2.36 -10.11 -5.11
CA PHE A 44 3.15 -10.08 -6.33
C PHE A 44 2.28 -10.26 -7.57
N ASP A 45 1.41 -11.27 -7.59
CA ASP A 45 0.51 -11.53 -8.71
C ASP A 45 -0.43 -10.35 -8.97
N LEU A 46 -1.09 -9.86 -7.92
CA LEU A 46 -2.00 -8.72 -8.03
C LEU A 46 -1.30 -7.42 -8.47
N LEU A 47 -0.10 -7.16 -7.95
CA LEU A 47 0.69 -5.99 -8.36
C LEU A 47 1.09 -6.10 -9.82
N THR A 48 1.57 -7.26 -10.24
CA THR A 48 1.99 -7.50 -11.63
C THR A 48 0.84 -7.25 -12.59
N GLU A 49 -0.36 -7.80 -12.31
CA GLU A 49 -1.55 -7.57 -13.13
C GLU A 49 -1.94 -6.08 -13.18
N GLN A 50 -1.88 -5.38 -12.04
CA GLN A 50 -2.28 -3.98 -11.97
C GLN A 50 -1.27 -3.05 -12.66
N ILE A 51 0.03 -3.31 -12.49
CA ILE A 51 1.08 -2.56 -13.16
C ILE A 51 1.01 -2.79 -14.66
N LEU A 52 0.81 -4.05 -15.10
CA LEU A 52 0.65 -4.39 -16.50
C LEU A 52 -0.54 -3.65 -17.12
N ALA A 53 -1.70 -3.65 -16.45
CA ALA A 53 -2.86 -2.89 -16.90
C ALA A 53 -2.56 -1.38 -17.02
N GLY A 54 -1.76 -0.82 -16.10
CA GLY A 54 -1.31 0.57 -16.13
C GLY A 54 -0.38 0.86 -17.32
N LEU A 55 0.57 -0.03 -17.59
CA LEU A 55 1.50 0.07 -18.72
C LEU A 55 0.75 -0.02 -20.05
N CYS A 56 -0.19 -0.96 -20.17
CA CYS A 56 -1.01 -1.09 -21.38
C CYS A 56 -1.92 0.12 -21.62
N PHE A 57 -2.44 0.74 -20.56
CA PHE A 57 -3.30 1.93 -20.68
C PHE A 57 -2.51 3.21 -21.03
N ALA A 58 -1.24 3.30 -20.63
CA ALA A 58 -0.37 4.43 -20.94
C ALA A 58 0.18 4.39 -22.39
N GLY A 59 0.14 3.25 -23.05
CA GLY A 59 0.39 3.13 -24.48
C GLY A 59 -0.78 3.62 -25.33
N ASP A 60 -0.54 3.99 -26.57
CA ASP A 60 -1.48 4.68 -27.50
C ASP A 60 -2.74 3.88 -27.87
N GLY A 61 -3.49 3.38 -26.92
CA GLY A 61 -4.91 3.03 -27.02
C GLY A 61 -5.32 1.93 -28.01
N GLU A 62 -4.45 1.44 -28.84
CA GLU A 62 -4.68 0.25 -29.68
C GLU A 62 -4.38 -1.00 -28.85
N CYS A 63 -5.44 -1.45 -28.17
CA CYS A 63 -5.43 -2.66 -27.36
C CYS A 63 -5.27 -3.89 -28.25
N ASN A 64 -4.05 -4.20 -28.61
CA ASN A 64 -3.71 -5.48 -29.18
C ASN A 64 -2.53 -6.08 -28.40
N CYS A 65 -2.87 -6.82 -27.34
CA CYS A 65 -1.99 -7.69 -26.56
C CYS A 65 -0.83 -6.98 -25.84
N CYS A 66 -0.90 -6.96 -24.50
CA CYS A 66 0.25 -6.66 -23.66
C CYS A 66 1.45 -7.46 -24.16
N THR A 67 2.52 -6.79 -24.54
CA THR A 67 3.72 -7.45 -25.04
C THR A 67 4.42 -8.21 -23.92
N GLU A 68 5.18 -9.24 -24.25
CA GLU A 68 5.97 -9.99 -23.27
C GLU A 68 6.91 -9.07 -22.49
N LEU A 69 7.51 -8.09 -23.17
CA LEU A 69 8.34 -7.04 -22.52
C LEU A 69 7.59 -6.26 -21.45
N GLN A 70 6.32 -5.89 -21.69
CA GLN A 70 5.51 -5.19 -20.68
C GLN A 70 5.18 -6.10 -19.48
N ARG A 71 5.02 -7.41 -19.69
CA ARG A 71 4.82 -8.37 -18.61
C ARG A 71 6.07 -8.52 -17.75
N GLU A 72 7.23 -8.63 -18.37
CA GLU A 72 8.51 -8.68 -17.66
C GLU A 72 8.77 -7.40 -16.87
N GLU A 73 8.50 -6.24 -17.47
CA GLU A 73 8.62 -4.94 -16.81
C GLU A 73 7.69 -4.84 -15.61
N ALA A 74 6.42 -5.25 -15.76
CA ALA A 74 5.45 -5.25 -14.68
C ALA A 74 5.90 -6.15 -13.51
N ALA A 75 6.38 -7.36 -13.81
CA ALA A 75 6.89 -8.28 -12.81
C ALA A 75 8.12 -7.74 -12.08
N LEU A 76 9.03 -7.09 -12.81
CA LEU A 76 10.22 -6.45 -12.24
C LEU A 76 9.84 -5.30 -11.29
N LEU A 77 8.88 -4.46 -11.67
CA LEU A 77 8.39 -3.37 -10.84
C LEU A 77 7.67 -3.90 -9.57
N ALA A 78 6.87 -4.96 -9.72
CA ALA A 78 6.24 -5.63 -8.58
C ALA A 78 7.28 -6.21 -7.61
N ALA A 79 8.32 -6.88 -8.11
CA ALA A 79 9.40 -7.40 -7.30
C ALA A 79 10.17 -6.29 -6.55
N LYS A 80 10.45 -5.17 -7.22
CA LYS A 80 11.07 -3.99 -6.58
C LYS A 80 10.20 -3.41 -5.48
N PHE A 81 8.89 -3.30 -5.69
CA PHE A 81 7.96 -2.84 -4.66
C PHE A 81 8.00 -3.77 -3.43
N ILE A 82 7.92 -5.08 -3.65
CA ILE A 82 7.96 -6.07 -2.57
C ILE A 82 9.27 -6.01 -1.80
N SER A 83 10.41 -5.83 -2.48
CA SER A 83 11.70 -5.69 -1.82
C SER A 83 11.78 -4.47 -0.89
N ASN A 84 10.98 -3.43 -1.14
CA ASN A 84 10.88 -2.23 -0.32
C ASN A 84 9.89 -2.34 0.86
N LEU A 85 9.07 -3.40 0.93
CA LEU A 85 8.10 -3.60 2.02
C LEU A 85 8.71 -3.53 3.43
N PRO A 86 9.89 -4.11 3.71
CA PRO A 86 10.50 -4.01 5.04
C PRO A 86 10.85 -2.58 5.43
N ALA A 87 11.29 -1.75 4.49
CA ALA A 87 11.59 -0.34 4.73
C ALA A 87 10.29 0.45 4.97
N MET A 88 9.27 0.20 4.16
CA MET A 88 7.94 0.82 4.29
C MET A 88 7.31 0.46 5.64
N ARG A 89 7.41 -0.79 6.08
CA ARG A 89 6.93 -1.22 7.40
C ARG A 89 7.59 -0.45 8.55
N ARG A 90 8.90 -0.23 8.49
CA ARG A 90 9.61 0.58 9.49
C ARG A 90 9.06 2.00 9.56
N THR A 91 8.82 2.60 8.40
CA THR A 91 8.26 3.96 8.34
C THR A 91 6.80 4.00 8.86
N LEU A 92 5.99 2.99 8.55
CA LEU A 92 4.63 2.89 9.10
C LEU A 92 4.63 2.68 10.62
N ALA A 93 5.61 1.98 11.17
CA ALA A 93 5.75 1.83 12.62
C ALA A 93 5.98 3.18 13.31
N THR A 94 6.78 4.07 12.71
CA THR A 94 6.97 5.44 13.25
C THR A 94 5.70 6.30 13.14
N ASP A 95 4.86 6.08 12.11
CA ASP A 95 3.57 6.76 12.01
C ASP A 95 2.59 6.31 13.11
N VAL A 96 2.58 5.01 13.41
CA VAL A 96 1.77 4.45 14.50
C VAL A 96 2.24 4.98 15.85
N GLU A 97 3.54 5.02 16.08
CA GLU A 97 4.15 5.58 17.30
C GLU A 97 3.79 7.06 17.47
N ALA A 98 3.90 7.85 16.41
CA ALA A 98 3.54 9.27 16.44
C ALA A 98 2.05 9.48 16.73
N ALA A 99 1.18 8.65 16.16
CA ALA A 99 -0.26 8.71 16.41
C ALA A 99 -0.60 8.33 17.85
N TYR A 100 0.04 7.28 18.39
CA TYR A 100 -0.12 6.86 19.79
C TYR A 100 0.33 7.94 20.78
N ASN A 101 1.50 8.51 20.55
CA ASN A 101 2.05 9.57 21.42
C ASN A 101 1.30 10.90 21.31
N GLY A 102 0.62 11.14 20.19
CA GLY A 102 -0.13 12.37 19.94
C GLY A 102 -1.56 12.36 20.47
N ASP A 103 -2.09 11.20 20.84
CA ASP A 103 -3.48 11.05 21.34
C ASP A 103 -3.49 10.51 22.77
N PRO A 104 -3.81 11.36 23.78
CA PRO A 104 -3.89 10.93 25.17
C PRO A 104 -4.96 9.86 25.43
N ALA A 105 -5.93 9.67 24.52
CA ALA A 105 -7.00 8.67 24.65
C ALA A 105 -6.58 7.30 24.11
N ALA A 106 -5.47 7.21 23.37
CA ALA A 106 -5.01 5.96 22.80
C ALA A 106 -4.54 4.99 23.89
N GLN A 107 -5.15 3.80 23.93
CA GLN A 107 -4.85 2.79 24.96
C GLN A 107 -3.74 1.83 24.55
N SER A 108 -3.56 1.59 23.23
CA SER A 108 -2.55 0.66 22.72
C SER A 108 -2.19 0.92 21.26
N PHE A 109 -1.00 0.47 20.86
CA PHE A 109 -0.62 0.45 19.44
C PHE A 109 -1.56 -0.38 18.58
N GLY A 110 -2.13 -1.47 19.14
CA GLY A 110 -3.10 -2.31 18.45
C GLY A 110 -4.37 -1.57 18.09
N GLU A 111 -4.88 -0.75 18.99
CA GLU A 111 -6.02 0.13 18.74
C GLU A 111 -5.71 1.15 17.63
N VAL A 112 -4.56 1.82 17.71
CA VAL A 112 -4.12 2.78 16.70
C VAL A 112 -4.05 2.13 15.32
N ILE A 113 -3.47 0.92 15.21
CA ILE A 113 -3.35 0.19 13.94
C ILE A 113 -4.72 -0.19 13.38
N SER A 114 -5.64 -0.68 14.22
CA SER A 114 -6.89 -1.29 13.76
C SER A 114 -8.05 -0.29 13.64
N CYS A 115 -8.08 0.74 14.48
CA CYS A 115 -9.24 1.63 14.60
C CYS A 115 -9.01 3.03 14.02
N TYR A 116 -7.77 3.50 13.90
CA TYR A 116 -7.51 4.87 13.45
C TYR A 116 -7.58 5.01 11.93
N PRO A 117 -8.56 5.74 11.37
CA PRO A 117 -8.67 5.95 9.94
C PRO A 117 -7.44 6.65 9.33
N ALA A 118 -6.77 7.48 10.11
CA ALA A 118 -5.55 8.19 9.72
C ALA A 118 -4.41 7.22 9.33
N ILE A 119 -4.21 6.15 10.10
CA ILE A 119 -3.18 5.13 9.82
C ILE A 119 -3.47 4.42 8.49
N ARG A 120 -4.74 4.12 8.21
CA ARG A 120 -5.14 3.52 6.93
C ARG A 120 -4.90 4.48 5.75
N ALA A 121 -5.20 5.77 5.94
CA ALA A 121 -4.97 6.79 4.91
C ALA A 121 -3.48 6.99 4.63
N ILE A 122 -2.65 7.06 5.69
CA ILE A 122 -1.19 7.17 5.57
C ILE A 122 -0.60 5.93 4.89
N SER A 123 -1.04 4.73 5.26
CA SER A 123 -0.60 3.48 4.62
C SER A 123 -0.89 3.49 3.11
N ASN A 124 -2.10 3.87 2.71
CA ASN A 124 -2.47 3.99 1.29
C ASN A 124 -1.63 5.04 0.56
N TYR A 125 -1.37 6.18 1.19
CA TYR A 125 -0.51 7.21 0.63
C TYR A 125 0.91 6.70 0.40
N ARG A 126 1.51 5.99 1.35
CA ARG A 126 2.87 5.45 1.22
C ARG A 126 2.98 4.42 0.12
N ILE A 127 1.97 3.54 -0.04
CA ILE A 127 1.90 2.59 -1.14
C ILE A 127 1.88 3.33 -2.48
N ALA A 128 0.97 4.29 -2.64
CA ALA A 128 0.86 5.06 -3.86
C ALA A 128 2.14 5.85 -4.19
N HIS A 129 2.78 6.42 -3.16
CA HIS A 129 4.03 7.16 -3.30
C HIS A 129 5.19 6.26 -3.74
N GLU A 130 5.28 5.05 -3.20
CA GLU A 130 6.32 4.09 -3.57
C GLU A 130 6.15 3.60 -5.02
N LEU A 131 4.91 3.31 -5.44
CA LEU A 131 4.62 2.97 -6.82
C LEU A 131 4.94 4.11 -7.80
N LEU A 132 4.68 5.35 -7.38
CA LEU A 132 5.06 6.53 -8.16
C LEU A 132 6.57 6.68 -8.31
N LYS A 133 7.34 6.44 -7.24
CA LYS A 133 8.81 6.44 -7.28
C LYS A 133 9.38 5.38 -8.23
N LEU A 134 8.72 4.23 -8.31
CA LEU A 134 9.08 3.16 -9.23
C LEU A 134 8.71 3.46 -10.68
N GLY A 135 8.05 4.60 -10.94
CA GLY A 135 7.68 5.00 -12.30
C GLY A 135 6.44 4.29 -12.84
N VAL A 136 5.63 3.66 -11.98
CA VAL A 136 4.41 2.98 -12.43
C VAL A 136 3.42 3.99 -12.97
N PRO A 137 3.05 3.92 -14.27
CA PRO A 137 2.12 4.85 -14.88
C PRO A 137 0.71 4.69 -14.33
N SER A 138 -0.08 5.75 -14.37
CA SER A 138 -1.53 5.73 -14.04
C SER A 138 -1.90 5.49 -12.57
N PHE A 139 -0.95 5.46 -11.62
CA PHE A 139 -1.31 5.63 -10.23
C PHE A 139 -1.63 7.11 -9.96
N PRO A 140 -2.82 7.44 -9.43
CA PRO A 140 -3.35 8.80 -9.44
C PRO A 140 -2.72 9.70 -8.37
N ALA A 141 -1.39 9.88 -8.40
CA ALA A 141 -0.74 10.97 -7.68
C ALA A 141 -1.20 12.35 -8.19
N SER A 142 -1.77 12.40 -9.39
CA SER A 142 -2.36 13.58 -10.01
C SER A 142 -3.87 13.75 -9.78
N SER A 143 -4.53 12.77 -9.13
CA SER A 143 -5.97 12.90 -8.84
C SER A 143 -6.23 14.05 -7.85
N PRO A 144 -7.19 14.95 -8.14
CA PRO A 144 -7.57 16.04 -7.23
C PRO A 144 -7.93 15.58 -5.82
N ARG A 145 -8.44 14.35 -5.68
CA ARG A 145 -8.79 13.73 -4.38
C ARG A 145 -7.58 13.50 -3.46
N TRP A 146 -6.43 13.10 -4.00
CA TRP A 146 -5.21 12.92 -3.21
C TRP A 146 -4.60 14.25 -2.76
N ARG A 147 -4.78 15.30 -3.56
CA ARG A 147 -4.39 16.67 -3.17
C ARG A 147 -5.21 17.18 -1.98
N THR A 148 -6.47 16.80 -1.87
CA THR A 148 -7.35 17.18 -0.76
C THR A 148 -6.90 16.49 0.54
N VAL A 149 -6.61 15.18 0.51
CA VAL A 149 -6.11 14.44 1.67
C VAL A 149 -4.78 15.02 2.16
N LYS A 150 -3.86 15.37 1.25
CA LYS A 150 -2.59 16.02 1.61
C LYS A 150 -2.79 17.38 2.25
N ARG A 151 -3.75 18.19 1.78
CA ARG A 151 -4.08 19.50 2.38
C ARG A 151 -4.69 19.36 3.77
N GLU A 152 -5.59 18.42 3.98
CA GLU A 152 -6.22 18.18 5.27
C GLU A 152 -5.22 17.67 6.32
N SER A 153 -4.34 16.75 5.94
CA SER A 153 -3.29 16.23 6.83
C SER A 153 -2.29 17.32 7.24
N ILE A 154 -1.89 18.21 6.33
CA ILE A 154 -0.98 19.31 6.60
C ILE A 154 -1.65 20.37 7.47
N SER A 155 -2.93 20.68 7.25
CA SER A 155 -3.67 21.68 8.04
C SER A 155 -3.92 21.25 9.49
N ILE A 156 -3.84 19.97 9.80
CA ILE A 156 -3.93 19.44 11.16
C ILE A 156 -2.59 19.61 11.90
N GLN A 157 -1.46 19.52 11.18
CA GLN A 157 -0.13 19.73 11.79
C GLN A 157 0.23 21.20 12.04
N GLU A 158 -0.33 22.14 11.27
CA GLU A 158 -0.07 23.57 11.42
C GLU A 158 -0.95 24.25 12.49
N ARG A 159 -1.89 23.54 13.10
CA ARG A 159 -2.79 24.06 14.14
C ARG A 159 -2.39 23.68 15.57
N LYS A 160 -1.12 23.40 15.83
CA LYS A 160 -0.60 23.22 17.20
C LYS A 160 0.44 24.26 17.52
#